data_72c0867a76320b5f3e93742531e8d96f
#
_entry.id   72c0867a76320b5f3e93742531e8d96f
#
_cell.length_a   1.000
_cell.length_b   1.000
_cell.length_c   1.000
_cell.angle_alpha   90.00
_cell.angle_beta   90.00
_cell.angle_gamma   90.00
#
_symmetry.space_group_name_H-M   'P 1'
#
loop_
_entity.id
_entity.type
_entity.pdbx_description
1 polymer ?
#
loop_
_entity_poly.entity_id
_entity_poly.type
_entity_poly.pdbx_seq_one_letter_code
_entity_poly.pdbx_strand_id
1 'polypeptide(L)'
;MRLCWRVRAAHLTDTSLRPSNDPVLHRPLGKGLRPRLAFALLRFFGWRVVFSQPVPRRCVVVFYPHTSNWDFALGLLAKWTTGIDFRWIGKHTLFETPLGRWFARWGGIPVDRGAAAGFVDQVAAMFASHDDFAVVITPEGTRRRTEHWKSGFYRLALAACVPVGLAFIDRATRRIGIGAWLDLQGDVASDLAAIRAFYADKHAWSPAQAGPIRFRERPPG
;
A
#
# COMPACT_ATOMS: atom_id res chain seq x y z
N MET A 1 -17.49 9.36 -14.96
CA MET A 1 -16.13 9.22 -15.55
C MET A 1 -15.50 10.53 -16.08
N ARG A 2 -16.26 11.62 -16.29
CA ARG A 2 -15.73 12.89 -16.87
C ARG A 2 -15.31 13.98 -15.85
N LEU A 3 -15.58 13.81 -14.56
CA LEU A 3 -15.30 14.85 -13.54
C LEU A 3 -13.85 14.85 -13.02
N CYS A 4 -13.18 13.70 -13.06
CA CYS A 4 -11.81 13.56 -12.57
C CYS A 4 -10.77 14.31 -13.39
N TRP A 5 -10.99 14.43 -14.71
CA TRP A 5 -10.12 15.15 -15.64
C TRP A 5 -10.15 16.67 -15.50
N ARG A 6 -11.28 17.25 -15.05
CA ARG A 6 -11.41 18.71 -14.94
C ARG A 6 -10.70 19.31 -13.73
N VAL A 7 -10.54 18.56 -12.65
CA VAL A 7 -9.83 19.05 -11.44
C VAL A 7 -8.31 18.95 -11.59
N ARG A 8 -7.82 18.04 -12.46
CA ARG A 8 -6.37 17.83 -12.69
C ARG A 8 -5.72 18.75 -13.70
N ALA A 9 -6.49 19.40 -14.59
CA ALA A 9 -5.93 20.25 -15.66
C ALA A 9 -5.19 21.51 -15.17
N ALA A 10 -5.31 21.87 -13.89
CA ALA A 10 -4.69 23.04 -13.31
C ALA A 10 -3.29 22.79 -12.66
N HIS A 11 -2.81 21.53 -12.61
CA HIS A 11 -1.53 21.17 -11.99
C HIS A 11 -0.63 20.25 -12.82
N LEU A 12 -0.71 20.36 -14.15
CA LEU A 12 0.02 19.49 -15.10
C LEU A 12 1.45 19.97 -15.36
N THR A 13 2.34 19.99 -14.39
CA THR A 13 3.78 20.12 -14.71
C THR A 13 4.75 19.41 -13.76
N ASP A 14 4.30 18.60 -12.82
CA ASP A 14 5.27 17.91 -11.99
C ASP A 14 4.78 16.50 -11.57
N THR A 15 5.39 15.46 -12.17
CA THR A 15 5.35 14.09 -11.65
C THR A 15 6.21 14.05 -10.40
N SER A 16 5.86 14.85 -9.39
CA SER A 16 6.63 14.93 -8.17
C SER A 16 6.14 13.89 -7.20
N LEU A 17 6.99 12.89 -6.98
CA LEU A 17 7.08 12.27 -5.67
C LEU A 17 7.14 13.44 -4.68
N ARG A 18 6.12 13.62 -3.85
CA ARG A 18 6.22 14.55 -2.73
C ARG A 18 7.21 13.92 -1.74
N PRO A 19 8.51 14.29 -1.76
CA PRO A 19 9.46 13.77 -0.82
C PRO A 19 9.04 14.29 0.54
N SER A 20 8.70 13.40 1.44
CA SER A 20 8.68 13.77 2.83
C SER A 20 10.13 13.91 3.27
N ASN A 21 10.46 15.00 3.93
CA ASN A 21 11.60 15.04 4.82
C ASN A 21 11.36 13.95 5.87
N ASP A 22 11.86 12.78 5.60
CA ASP A 22 11.79 11.49 6.24
C ASP A 22 11.21 11.51 7.68
N PRO A 23 9.89 11.56 7.88
CA PRO A 23 9.34 11.72 9.22
C PRO A 23 9.33 10.37 9.91
N VAL A 24 10.48 10.01 10.45
CA VAL A 24 10.53 8.94 11.46
C VAL A 24 9.68 9.36 12.64
N LEU A 25 8.69 8.56 12.96
CA LEU A 25 7.84 8.83 14.12
C LEU A 25 8.64 8.66 15.42
N HIS A 26 8.64 9.69 16.24
CA HIS A 26 9.21 9.67 17.59
C HIS A 26 8.17 9.27 18.65
N ARG A 27 6.89 9.30 18.30
CA ARG A 27 5.74 8.90 19.12
C ARG A 27 4.63 8.31 18.24
N PRO A 28 3.73 7.48 18.79
CA PRO A 28 2.57 7.00 18.02
C PRO A 28 1.67 8.17 17.63
N LEU A 29 1.06 8.10 16.44
CA LEU A 29 0.06 9.09 15.99
C LEU A 29 -1.30 8.77 16.58
N GLY A 30 -1.64 7.49 16.71
CA GLY A 30 -2.90 7.03 17.29
C GLY A 30 -2.97 7.27 18.79
N LYS A 31 -4.19 7.54 19.28
CA LYS A 31 -4.46 7.72 20.71
C LYS A 31 -4.80 6.39 21.39
N GLY A 32 -4.48 6.27 22.70
CA GLY A 32 -4.80 5.10 23.52
C GLY A 32 -3.67 4.09 23.68
N LEU A 33 -3.98 2.97 24.31
CA LEU A 33 -2.99 1.96 24.72
C LEU A 33 -2.44 1.15 23.54
N ARG A 34 -3.32 0.73 22.62
CA ARG A 34 -2.93 -0.11 21.47
C ARG A 34 -1.86 0.52 20.58
N PRO A 35 -1.96 1.80 20.13
CA PRO A 35 -0.90 2.46 19.38
C PRO A 35 0.40 2.58 20.16
N ARG A 36 0.32 2.85 21.47
CA ARG A 36 1.51 2.96 22.33
C ARG A 36 2.25 1.63 22.46
N LEU A 37 1.50 0.54 22.67
CA LEU A 37 2.08 -0.81 22.73
C LEU A 37 2.68 -1.24 21.41
N ALA A 38 1.98 -1.01 20.29
CA ALA A 38 2.47 -1.33 18.95
C ALA A 38 3.77 -0.56 18.65
N PHE A 39 3.81 0.72 18.95
CA PHE A 39 4.99 1.56 18.77
C PHE A 39 6.16 1.10 19.67
N ALA A 40 5.90 0.82 20.96
CA ALA A 40 6.91 0.35 21.89
C ALA A 40 7.49 -1.00 21.45
N LEU A 41 6.64 -1.91 20.96
CA LEU A 41 7.08 -3.22 20.47
C LEU A 41 7.96 -3.09 19.22
N LEU A 42 7.57 -2.25 18.24
CA LEU A 42 8.42 -1.97 17.08
C LEU A 42 9.77 -1.40 17.51
N ARG A 43 9.78 -0.43 18.40
CA ARG A 43 11.01 0.19 18.93
C ARG A 43 11.89 -0.80 19.67
N PHE A 44 11.30 -1.67 20.50
CA PHE A 44 12.03 -2.71 21.23
C PHE A 44 12.79 -3.65 20.28
N PHE A 45 12.19 -4.01 19.13
CA PHE A 45 12.85 -4.78 18.08
C PHE A 45 13.71 -3.93 17.14
N GLY A 46 13.96 -2.67 17.46
CA GLY A 46 14.81 -1.75 16.68
C GLY A 46 14.16 -1.22 15.40
N TRP A 47 12.84 -1.40 15.21
CA TRP A 47 12.14 -0.87 14.02
C TRP A 47 11.76 0.60 14.22
N ARG A 48 11.85 1.36 13.13
CA ARG A 48 11.42 2.77 13.06
C ARG A 48 10.26 2.89 12.10
N VAL A 49 9.20 3.56 12.53
CA VAL A 49 8.04 3.83 11.69
C VAL A 49 8.28 5.13 10.95
N VAL A 50 8.19 5.07 9.62
CA VAL A 50 8.25 6.23 8.72
C VAL A 50 6.83 6.51 8.24
N PHE A 51 6.40 7.78 8.33
CA PHE A 51 5.03 8.08 7.97
C PHE A 51 4.89 9.47 7.34
N SER A 52 4.84 9.50 6.02
CA SER A 52 4.65 10.74 5.25
C SER A 52 3.26 11.33 5.47
N GLN A 53 3.21 12.61 5.83
CA GLN A 53 1.97 13.35 6.06
C GLN A 53 1.85 14.52 5.06
N PRO A 54 0.63 15.02 4.78
CA PRO A 54 -0.65 14.56 5.30
C PRO A 54 -1.11 13.25 4.64
N VAL A 55 -1.88 12.45 5.39
CA VAL A 55 -2.50 11.23 4.84
C VAL A 55 -3.79 11.60 4.13
N PRO A 56 -3.94 11.26 2.86
CA PRO A 56 -5.20 11.46 2.16
C PRO A 56 -6.33 10.63 2.78
N ARG A 57 -7.52 11.22 2.90
CA ARG A 57 -8.70 10.52 3.43
C ARG A 57 -9.07 9.29 2.62
N ARG A 58 -8.83 9.34 1.30
CA ARG A 58 -9.06 8.25 0.35
C ARG A 58 -7.77 7.98 -0.41
N CYS A 59 -7.25 6.76 -0.32
CA CYS A 59 -5.99 6.41 -0.97
C CYS A 59 -5.85 4.90 -1.19
N VAL A 60 -5.04 4.54 -2.18
CA VAL A 60 -4.51 3.20 -2.36
C VAL A 60 -3.07 3.19 -1.84
N VAL A 61 -2.73 2.25 -0.99
CA VAL A 61 -1.37 2.09 -0.49
C VAL A 61 -0.76 0.83 -1.08
N VAL A 62 0.34 0.96 -1.77
CA VAL A 62 1.14 -0.15 -2.30
C VAL A 62 2.18 -0.53 -1.28
N PHE A 63 2.19 -1.78 -0.84
CA PHE A 63 3.17 -2.31 0.10
C PHE A 63 4.14 -3.26 -0.62
N TYR A 64 5.43 -2.89 -0.64
CA TYR A 64 6.51 -3.63 -1.28
C TYR A 64 7.85 -3.37 -0.56
N PRO A 65 8.81 -4.30 -0.55
CA PRO A 65 8.68 -5.70 -0.96
C PRO A 65 7.89 -6.55 0.06
N HIS A 66 7.19 -7.59 -0.41
CA HIS A 66 6.43 -8.48 0.46
C HIS A 66 6.92 -9.93 0.32
N THR A 67 7.93 -10.29 1.09
CA THR A 67 8.68 -11.55 0.93
C THR A 67 8.63 -12.48 2.14
N SER A 68 7.98 -12.05 3.24
CA SER A 68 7.94 -12.80 4.49
C SER A 68 6.58 -12.69 5.20
N ASN A 69 6.27 -13.67 6.05
CA ASN A 69 5.14 -13.59 6.99
C ASN A 69 5.33 -12.47 8.03
N TRP A 70 6.58 -12.17 8.37
CA TRP A 70 6.93 -11.09 9.29
C TRP A 70 6.53 -9.71 8.77
N ASP A 71 6.48 -9.54 7.43
CA ASP A 71 6.04 -8.28 6.81
C ASP A 71 4.61 -7.94 7.21
N PHE A 72 3.73 -8.98 7.32
CA PHE A 72 2.35 -8.76 7.76
C PHE A 72 2.28 -8.34 9.23
N ALA A 73 3.01 -9.03 10.12
CA ALA A 73 3.01 -8.70 11.54
C ALA A 73 3.56 -7.28 11.80
N LEU A 74 4.69 -6.94 11.16
CA LEU A 74 5.30 -5.62 11.25
C LEU A 74 4.39 -4.54 10.63
N GLY A 75 3.77 -4.82 9.48
CA GLY A 75 2.81 -3.93 8.83
C GLY A 75 1.59 -3.67 9.71
N LEU A 76 1.09 -4.67 10.41
CA LEU A 76 -0.03 -4.54 11.34
C LEU A 76 0.34 -3.68 12.56
N LEU A 77 1.53 -3.87 13.12
CA LEU A 77 2.05 -3.02 14.21
C LEU A 77 2.24 -1.57 13.74
N ALA A 78 2.79 -1.36 12.53
CA ALA A 78 2.92 -0.03 11.96
C ALA A 78 1.54 0.63 11.75
N LYS A 79 0.56 -0.09 11.21
CA LYS A 79 -0.83 0.37 11.10
C LYS A 79 -1.38 0.81 12.47
N TRP A 80 -1.24 -0.02 13.49
CA TRP A 80 -1.76 0.31 14.82
C TRP A 80 -1.07 1.52 15.45
N THR A 81 0.21 1.72 15.17
CA THR A 81 0.96 2.89 15.62
C THR A 81 0.37 4.19 15.07
N THR A 82 -0.13 4.18 13.83
CA THR A 82 -0.74 5.36 13.22
C THR A 82 -2.14 5.66 13.74
N GLY A 83 -2.87 4.65 14.17
CA GLY A 83 -4.28 4.76 14.53
C GLY A 83 -5.22 4.96 13.33
N ILE A 84 -4.71 4.91 12.09
CA ILE A 84 -5.49 5.05 10.87
C ILE A 84 -6.10 3.70 10.49
N ASP A 85 -7.36 3.71 10.03
CA ASP A 85 -8.04 2.49 9.62
C ASP A 85 -7.66 2.06 8.21
N PHE A 86 -6.39 1.73 8.03
CA PHE A 86 -5.96 1.07 6.79
C PHE A 86 -6.60 -0.30 6.65
N ARG A 87 -7.31 -0.52 5.58
CA ARG A 87 -7.83 -1.82 5.18
C ARG A 87 -6.79 -2.54 4.33
N TRP A 88 -6.73 -3.88 4.41
CA TRP A 88 -5.82 -4.67 3.59
C TRP A 88 -6.56 -5.81 2.90
N ILE A 89 -6.09 -6.20 1.72
CA ILE A 89 -6.76 -7.20 0.89
C ILE A 89 -6.13 -8.57 1.12
N GLY A 90 -6.95 -9.51 1.54
CA GLY A 90 -6.58 -10.90 1.71
C GLY A 90 -7.35 -11.85 0.78
N LYS A 91 -6.76 -13.02 0.50
CA LYS A 91 -7.48 -14.10 -0.18
C LYS A 91 -8.68 -14.53 0.69
N HIS A 92 -9.86 -14.73 0.09
CA HIS A 92 -11.07 -15.12 0.82
C HIS A 92 -10.86 -16.33 1.74
N THR A 93 -10.09 -17.33 1.30
CA THR A 93 -9.79 -18.54 2.09
C THR A 93 -9.09 -18.26 3.43
N LEU A 94 -8.42 -17.11 3.59
CA LEU A 94 -7.84 -16.69 4.88
C LEU A 94 -8.92 -16.40 5.92
N PHE A 95 -10.08 -15.92 5.48
CA PHE A 95 -11.19 -15.52 6.34
C PHE A 95 -12.11 -16.69 6.71
N GLU A 96 -11.97 -17.82 6.03
CA GLU A 96 -12.66 -19.10 6.33
C GLU A 96 -11.95 -19.90 7.42
N THR A 97 -10.73 -19.51 7.79
CA THR A 97 -9.95 -20.13 8.87
C THR A 97 -10.48 -19.73 10.26
N PRO A 98 -10.16 -20.46 11.35
CA PRO A 98 -10.49 -20.05 12.72
C PRO A 98 -9.99 -18.63 13.08
N LEU A 99 -8.91 -18.17 12.44
CA LEU A 99 -8.37 -16.82 12.60
C LEU A 99 -9.08 -15.76 11.71
N GLY A 100 -10.00 -16.17 10.85
CA GLY A 100 -10.67 -15.29 9.89
C GLY A 100 -11.35 -14.08 10.53
N ARG A 101 -12.01 -14.28 11.69
CA ARG A 101 -12.64 -13.19 12.46
C ARG A 101 -11.62 -12.15 12.94
N TRP A 102 -10.43 -12.58 13.30
CA TRP A 102 -9.34 -11.67 13.70
C TRP A 102 -8.80 -10.90 12.51
N PHE A 103 -8.61 -11.55 11.37
CA PHE A 103 -8.19 -10.88 10.14
C PHE A 103 -9.19 -9.81 9.71
N ALA A 104 -10.49 -10.09 9.72
CA ALA A 104 -11.52 -9.10 9.46
C ALA A 104 -11.48 -7.94 10.46
N ARG A 105 -11.35 -8.24 11.76
CA ARG A 105 -11.26 -7.24 12.83
C ARG A 105 -10.00 -6.36 12.73
N TRP A 106 -8.94 -6.87 12.11
CA TRP A 106 -7.71 -6.12 11.84
C TRP A 106 -7.74 -5.33 10.53
N GLY A 107 -8.92 -5.25 9.90
CA GLY A 107 -9.17 -4.49 8.69
C GLY A 107 -8.95 -5.27 7.39
N GLY A 108 -8.94 -6.58 7.45
CA GLY A 108 -8.86 -7.43 6.27
C GLY A 108 -10.16 -7.42 5.47
N ILE A 109 -10.03 -7.31 4.15
CA ILE A 109 -11.13 -7.42 3.19
C ILE A 109 -10.92 -8.71 2.39
N PRO A 110 -11.85 -9.69 2.47
CA PRO A 110 -11.77 -10.88 1.66
C PRO A 110 -12.02 -10.54 0.20
N VAL A 111 -11.16 -11.02 -0.69
CA VAL A 111 -11.33 -10.86 -2.13
C VAL A 111 -11.14 -12.20 -2.82
N ASP A 112 -12.08 -12.53 -3.70
CA ASP A 112 -11.92 -13.65 -4.61
C ASP A 112 -11.02 -13.20 -5.78
N ARG A 113 -9.83 -13.80 -5.84
CA ARG A 113 -8.85 -13.52 -6.89
C ARG A 113 -9.13 -14.27 -8.19
N GLY A 114 -10.06 -15.24 -8.17
CA GLY A 114 -10.53 -15.96 -9.35
C GLY A 114 -11.47 -15.10 -10.21
N ALA A 115 -12.22 -14.20 -9.58
CA ALA A 115 -13.10 -13.23 -10.24
C ALA A 115 -12.32 -11.99 -10.67
N ALA A 116 -11.41 -12.10 -11.62
CA ALA A 116 -10.46 -11.03 -12.00
C ALA A 116 -11.13 -9.73 -12.48
N ALA A 117 -12.35 -9.77 -13.02
CA ALA A 117 -13.11 -8.58 -13.37
C ALA A 117 -13.77 -7.88 -12.17
N GLY A 118 -14.06 -8.62 -11.09
CA GLY A 118 -14.80 -8.10 -9.94
C GLY A 118 -13.95 -7.35 -8.91
N PHE A 119 -12.62 -7.56 -8.87
CA PHE A 119 -11.78 -6.97 -7.82
C PHE A 119 -11.74 -5.45 -7.85
N VAL A 120 -11.45 -4.88 -9.02
CA VAL A 120 -11.35 -3.42 -9.18
C VAL A 120 -12.70 -2.77 -8.92
N ASP A 121 -13.78 -3.38 -9.43
CA ASP A 121 -15.13 -2.87 -9.30
C ASP A 121 -15.62 -2.95 -7.84
N GLN A 122 -15.36 -4.06 -7.16
CA GLN A 122 -15.70 -4.22 -5.73
C GLN A 122 -15.03 -3.16 -4.85
N VAL A 123 -13.71 -2.97 -5.03
CA VAL A 123 -12.97 -1.99 -4.23
C VAL A 123 -13.29 -0.55 -4.65
N ALA A 124 -13.55 -0.29 -5.93
CA ALA A 124 -14.01 1.02 -6.41
C ALA A 124 -15.38 1.40 -5.81
N ALA A 125 -16.30 0.44 -5.67
CA ALA A 125 -17.57 0.66 -4.99
C ALA A 125 -17.37 1.04 -3.51
N MET A 126 -16.38 0.44 -2.82
CA MET A 126 -16.03 0.83 -1.45
C MET A 126 -15.50 2.28 -1.39
N PHE A 127 -14.70 2.70 -2.36
CA PHE A 127 -14.29 4.10 -2.47
C PHE A 127 -15.48 5.04 -2.70
N ALA A 128 -16.50 4.62 -3.43
CA ALA A 128 -17.68 5.43 -3.69
C ALA A 128 -18.58 5.57 -2.45
N SER A 129 -18.60 4.55 -1.58
CA SER A 129 -19.51 4.48 -0.41
C SER A 129 -18.89 4.99 0.90
N HIS A 130 -17.60 5.35 0.93
CA HIS A 130 -16.92 5.81 2.14
C HIS A 130 -16.20 7.12 1.88
N ASP A 131 -16.37 8.08 2.78
CA ASP A 131 -15.66 9.36 2.75
C ASP A 131 -14.19 9.21 3.16
N ASP A 132 -13.90 8.26 4.03
CA ASP A 132 -12.56 7.89 4.47
C ASP A 132 -12.33 6.41 4.15
N PHE A 133 -11.45 6.14 3.18
CA PHE A 133 -11.12 4.77 2.80
C PHE A 133 -9.68 4.65 2.30
N ALA A 134 -8.88 3.94 3.07
CA ALA A 134 -7.49 3.66 2.74
C ALA A 134 -7.27 2.15 2.61
N VAL A 135 -6.86 1.68 1.43
CA VAL A 135 -6.67 0.26 1.16
C VAL A 135 -5.21 -0.07 0.84
N VAL A 136 -4.67 -1.07 1.54
CA VAL A 136 -3.30 -1.57 1.32
C VAL A 136 -3.34 -2.78 0.39
N ILE A 137 -2.51 -2.74 -0.64
CA ILE A 137 -2.41 -3.78 -1.66
C ILE A 137 -0.94 -4.17 -1.83
N THR A 138 -0.66 -5.46 -1.82
CA THR A 138 0.63 -6.00 -2.24
C THR A 138 0.56 -6.34 -3.74
N PRO A 139 1.25 -5.60 -4.62
CA PRO A 139 1.10 -5.76 -6.07
C PRO A 139 1.66 -7.09 -6.59
N GLU A 140 2.59 -7.69 -5.86
CA GLU A 140 3.10 -9.03 -6.14
C GLU A 140 2.01 -10.10 -5.98
N GLY A 141 1.10 -9.90 -5.03
CA GLY A 141 -0.01 -10.81 -4.73
C GLY A 141 0.41 -12.15 -4.13
N THR A 142 1.68 -12.32 -3.85
CA THR A 142 2.30 -13.50 -3.24
C THR A 142 3.59 -13.09 -2.55
N ARG A 143 4.17 -13.96 -1.72
CA ARG A 143 5.50 -13.80 -1.12
C ARG A 143 6.61 -14.50 -1.91
N ARG A 144 6.25 -15.24 -2.95
CA ARG A 144 7.20 -15.83 -3.88
C ARG A 144 7.54 -14.82 -4.97
N ARG A 145 8.72 -14.92 -5.54
CA ARG A 145 9.15 -14.10 -6.68
C ARG A 145 8.14 -14.17 -7.80
N THR A 146 7.76 -13.02 -8.32
CA THR A 146 6.93 -12.88 -9.52
C THR A 146 7.65 -12.00 -10.54
N GLU A 147 7.48 -12.30 -11.81
CA GLU A 147 8.13 -11.51 -12.87
C GLU A 147 7.38 -10.21 -13.19
N HIS A 148 6.15 -10.05 -12.65
CA HIS A 148 5.30 -8.90 -12.94
C HIS A 148 4.44 -8.55 -11.73
N TRP A 149 4.27 -7.27 -11.50
CA TRP A 149 3.26 -6.75 -10.59
C TRP A 149 1.87 -6.85 -11.21
N LYS A 150 0.87 -7.08 -10.39
CA LYS A 150 -0.54 -6.99 -10.78
C LYS A 150 -0.94 -5.52 -10.89
N SER A 151 -1.48 -5.13 -12.03
CA SER A 151 -1.89 -3.74 -12.30
C SER A 151 -3.20 -3.31 -11.59
N GLY A 152 -3.79 -4.18 -10.77
CA GLY A 152 -5.08 -3.91 -10.11
C GLY A 152 -5.07 -2.63 -9.26
N PHE A 153 -4.02 -2.39 -8.47
CA PHE A 153 -3.89 -1.17 -7.66
C PHE A 153 -3.84 0.09 -8.53
N TYR A 154 -3.12 0.02 -9.65
CA TYR A 154 -2.95 1.14 -10.58
C TYR A 154 -4.27 1.54 -11.22
N ARG A 155 -4.99 0.53 -11.78
CA ARG A 155 -6.32 0.77 -12.36
C ARG A 155 -7.31 1.28 -11.32
N LEU A 156 -7.27 0.74 -10.11
CA LEU A 156 -8.12 1.18 -9.01
C LEU A 156 -7.86 2.64 -8.63
N ALA A 157 -6.60 3.01 -8.44
CA ALA A 157 -6.24 4.38 -8.06
C ALA A 157 -6.65 5.40 -9.13
N LEU A 158 -6.46 5.07 -10.42
CA LEU A 158 -6.93 5.91 -11.53
C LEU A 158 -8.46 5.99 -11.58
N ALA A 159 -9.17 4.86 -11.45
CA ALA A 159 -10.63 4.83 -11.51
C ALA A 159 -11.28 5.58 -10.33
N ALA A 160 -10.72 5.44 -9.13
CA ALA A 160 -11.19 6.12 -7.93
C ALA A 160 -10.66 7.56 -7.79
N CYS A 161 -9.74 7.99 -8.66
CA CYS A 161 -9.08 9.30 -8.62
C CYS A 161 -8.44 9.59 -7.25
N VAL A 162 -7.69 8.64 -6.73
CA VAL A 162 -7.05 8.73 -5.42
C VAL A 162 -5.53 8.58 -5.54
N PRO A 163 -4.76 9.22 -4.65
CA PRO A 163 -3.31 9.07 -4.64
C PRO A 163 -2.89 7.66 -4.20
N VAL A 164 -1.66 7.29 -4.61
CA VAL A 164 -1.00 6.05 -4.24
C VAL A 164 0.06 6.33 -3.17
N GLY A 165 -0.10 5.73 -1.99
CA GLY A 165 0.92 5.73 -0.95
C GLY A 165 1.95 4.63 -1.22
N LEU A 166 3.23 4.97 -1.19
CA LEU A 166 4.32 4.03 -1.34
C LEU A 166 4.78 3.56 0.04
N ALA A 167 4.20 2.44 0.47
CA ALA A 167 4.55 1.80 1.73
C ALA A 167 5.65 0.78 1.52
N PHE A 168 6.56 0.71 2.48
CA PHE A 168 7.73 -0.15 2.38
C PHE A 168 8.07 -0.80 3.72
N ILE A 169 8.80 -1.90 3.61
CA ILE A 169 9.61 -2.47 4.67
C ILE A 169 11.06 -2.52 4.19
N ASP A 170 11.96 -1.96 4.98
CA ASP A 170 13.40 -2.01 4.71
C ASP A 170 14.11 -2.69 5.87
N ARG A 171 14.55 -3.91 5.62
CA ARG A 171 15.21 -4.71 6.64
C ARG A 171 16.60 -4.19 7.00
N ALA A 172 17.32 -3.64 6.04
CA ALA A 172 18.70 -3.17 6.25
C ALA A 172 18.72 -2.00 7.24
N THR A 173 17.79 -1.05 7.08
CA THR A 173 17.68 0.12 7.97
C THR A 173 16.65 -0.06 9.09
N ARG A 174 15.94 -1.20 9.13
CA ARG A 174 14.80 -1.47 10.04
C ARG A 174 13.77 -0.34 10.05
N ARG A 175 13.36 0.08 8.84
CA ARG A 175 12.32 1.09 8.63
C ARG A 175 11.09 0.45 8.01
N ILE A 176 9.90 0.88 8.43
CA ILE A 176 8.62 0.43 7.88
C ILE A 176 7.63 1.59 7.89
N GLY A 177 6.81 1.69 6.86
CA GLY A 177 5.74 2.69 6.82
C GLY A 177 5.43 3.18 5.42
N ILE A 178 4.90 4.40 5.31
CA ILE A 178 4.61 5.08 4.05
C ILE A 178 5.61 6.22 3.89
N GLY A 179 6.47 6.12 2.87
CA GLY A 179 7.55 7.10 2.65
C GLY A 179 7.18 8.21 1.67
N ALA A 180 6.22 8.00 0.77
CA ALA A 180 5.82 9.00 -0.21
C ALA A 180 4.37 8.81 -0.67
N TRP A 181 3.81 9.85 -1.28
CA TRP A 181 2.54 9.84 -1.98
C TRP A 181 2.77 10.19 -3.45
N LEU A 182 2.12 9.47 -4.34
CA LEU A 182 2.22 9.63 -5.78
C LEU A 182 0.82 9.83 -6.39
N ASP A 183 0.64 10.90 -7.12
CA ASP A 183 -0.53 11.12 -7.95
C ASP A 183 -0.26 10.53 -9.35
N LEU A 184 -0.94 9.42 -9.69
CA LEU A 184 -0.77 8.75 -10.97
C LEU A 184 -1.24 9.64 -12.12
N GLN A 185 -0.43 9.73 -13.16
CA GLN A 185 -0.74 10.53 -14.35
C GLN A 185 -1.46 9.71 -15.45
N GLY A 186 -1.45 8.37 -15.34
CA GLY A 186 -1.99 7.48 -16.36
C GLY A 186 -0.98 7.08 -17.43
N ASP A 187 0.21 7.68 -17.42
CA ASP A 187 1.36 7.20 -18.19
C ASP A 187 2.07 6.10 -17.38
N VAL A 188 1.85 4.86 -17.77
CA VAL A 188 2.37 3.67 -17.08
C VAL A 188 3.90 3.70 -16.99
N ALA A 189 4.58 4.18 -18.03
CA ALA A 189 6.05 4.18 -18.06
C ALA A 189 6.63 5.14 -17.04
N SER A 190 6.13 6.37 -17.02
CA SER A 190 6.52 7.43 -16.09
C SER A 190 6.12 7.09 -14.65
N ASP A 191 4.88 6.67 -14.42
CA ASP A 191 4.38 6.32 -13.09
C ASP A 191 5.19 5.16 -12.48
N LEU A 192 5.48 4.10 -13.28
CA LEU A 192 6.33 2.99 -12.81
C LEU A 192 7.79 3.40 -12.63
N ALA A 193 8.31 4.36 -13.39
CA ALA A 193 9.65 4.87 -13.20
C ALA A 193 9.78 5.56 -11.83
N ALA A 194 8.80 6.39 -11.46
CA ALA A 194 8.73 7.04 -10.15
C ALA A 194 8.63 6.01 -9.01
N ILE A 195 7.79 4.99 -9.17
CA ILE A 195 7.65 3.89 -8.20
C ILE A 195 8.98 3.12 -8.05
N ARG A 196 9.65 2.78 -9.16
CA ARG A 196 10.97 2.10 -9.13
C ARG A 196 12.02 2.94 -8.41
N ALA A 197 12.08 4.24 -8.70
CA ALA A 197 13.02 5.15 -8.06
C ALA A 197 12.83 5.17 -6.54
N PHE A 198 11.59 5.19 -6.06
CA PHE A 198 11.30 5.14 -4.63
C PHE A 198 11.74 3.85 -3.96
N TYR A 199 11.57 2.70 -4.62
CA TYR A 199 11.90 1.40 -4.02
C TYR A 199 13.33 0.93 -4.27
N ALA A 200 14.14 1.69 -5.02
CA ALA A 200 15.49 1.28 -5.43
C ALA A 200 16.45 0.99 -4.26
N ASP A 201 16.27 1.69 -3.13
CA ASP A 201 17.09 1.57 -1.92
C ASP A 201 16.42 0.75 -0.80
N LYS A 202 15.30 0.07 -1.07
CA LYS A 202 14.57 -0.72 -0.08
C LYS A 202 14.94 -2.20 -0.14
N HIS A 203 15.34 -2.75 1.01
CA HIS A 203 15.86 -4.11 1.12
C HIS A 203 14.83 -5.06 1.71
N ALA A 204 14.42 -6.03 0.92
CA ALA A 204 13.51 -7.09 1.33
C ALA A 204 14.08 -7.98 2.43
N TRP A 205 13.21 -8.70 3.14
CA TRP A 205 13.61 -9.78 4.05
C TRP A 205 14.32 -10.90 3.31
N SER A 206 13.79 -11.28 2.14
CA SER A 206 14.38 -12.24 1.22
C SER A 206 14.56 -11.58 -0.15
N PRO A 207 15.73 -10.96 -0.44
CA PRO A 207 15.93 -10.19 -1.68
C PRO A 207 15.69 -11.01 -2.96
N ALA A 208 16.02 -12.30 -2.94
CA ALA A 208 15.80 -13.20 -4.07
C ALA A 208 14.30 -13.40 -4.43
N GLN A 209 13.40 -13.11 -3.50
CA GLN A 209 11.96 -13.21 -3.70
C GLN A 209 11.31 -11.89 -4.13
N ALA A 210 12.00 -10.77 -4.01
CA ALA A 210 11.53 -9.49 -4.53
C ALA A 210 11.58 -9.51 -6.06
N GLY A 211 10.43 -9.35 -6.71
CA GLY A 211 10.32 -9.34 -8.16
C GLY A 211 10.51 -7.96 -8.76
N PRO A 212 10.73 -7.85 -10.09
CA PRO A 212 10.88 -6.57 -10.75
C PRO A 212 9.57 -5.77 -10.74
N ILE A 213 9.70 -4.44 -10.64
CA ILE A 213 8.58 -3.52 -10.67
C ILE A 213 8.22 -3.21 -12.12
N ARG A 214 7.37 -4.07 -12.70
CA ARG A 214 6.84 -3.94 -14.07
C ARG A 214 5.49 -4.62 -14.18
N PHE A 215 4.63 -4.15 -15.06
CA PHE A 215 3.40 -4.85 -15.40
C PHE A 215 3.66 -5.88 -16.51
N ARG A 216 2.77 -6.88 -16.58
CA ARG A 216 2.76 -7.79 -17.73
C ARG A 216 2.39 -7.00 -18.99
N GLU A 217 3.19 -7.12 -20.03
CA GLU A 217 2.82 -6.59 -21.33
C GLU A 217 1.54 -7.27 -21.82
N ARG A 218 0.59 -6.47 -22.33
CA ARG A 218 -0.58 -7.03 -22.98
C ARG A 218 -0.11 -7.49 -24.35
N PRO A 219 -0.35 -8.76 -24.76
CA PRO A 219 -0.04 -9.16 -26.12
C PRO A 219 -0.74 -8.20 -27.09
N PRO A 220 -0.10 -7.84 -28.20
CA PRO A 220 -0.76 -7.06 -29.24
C PRO A 220 -2.02 -7.81 -29.66
N GLY A 221 -3.17 -7.13 -29.59
CA GLY A 221 -4.47 -7.65 -30.02
C GLY A 221 -4.56 -7.73 -31.53
#